data_33ef37476c33767d17df5da06b84cf79
#
_entry.id   33ef37476c33767d17df5da06b84cf79
#
_cell.length_a   1.000
_cell.length_b   1.000
_cell.length_c   1.000
_cell.angle_alpha   90.00
_cell.angle_beta   90.00
_cell.angle_gamma   90.00
#
_symmetry.space_group_name_H-M   'P 1'
#
loop_
_entity.id
_entity.type
_entity.pdbx_description
1 polymer ?
#
loop_
_entity_poly.entity_id
_entity_poly.type
_entity_poly.pdbx_seq_one_letter_code
_entity_poly.pdbx_strand_id
1 'polypeptide(L)'
;PGDGDSPTKVTAMNYRDWLTSLWLLDPVAPWLPVGTGMSNLGRGEKHQLADPALAARLLRVKTSDLLRGELAAPHAGGLLGALFESLATLTVRVLAQAAEATVSHLRTARGQHEVDLIVEGYDGRCVAMEVKLTAAPKDDDVRHLRWLRDTVPDRIADLVILTTGERAYRRQDGVAVVPLGLLGP
;
A
#
# COMPACT_ATOMS: atom_id res chain seq x y z
N PRO A 1 -0.48 27.67 23.22
CA PRO A 1 -0.54 26.84 22.04
C PRO A 1 -2.01 26.62 21.77
N GLY A 2 -2.55 27.36 20.78
CA GLY A 2 -3.97 27.33 20.47
C GLY A 2 -4.33 25.97 19.88
N ASP A 3 -5.49 25.47 20.26
CA ASP A 3 -6.25 24.45 19.53
C ASP A 3 -6.43 24.97 18.10
N GLY A 4 -5.52 24.59 17.22
CA GLY A 4 -5.60 24.95 15.82
C GLY A 4 -6.80 24.24 15.23
N ASP A 5 -7.81 25.00 14.83
CA ASP A 5 -8.96 24.49 14.08
C ASP A 5 -8.47 23.57 12.96
N SER A 6 -8.92 22.32 12.99
CA SER A 6 -8.67 21.39 11.90
C SER A 6 -9.16 22.00 10.59
N PRO A 7 -8.39 21.93 9.51
CA PRO A 7 -8.79 22.53 8.24
C PRO A 7 -10.14 21.94 7.77
N THR A 8 -10.97 22.78 7.16
CA THR A 8 -12.23 22.31 6.59
C THR A 8 -11.95 21.22 5.54
N LYS A 9 -12.94 20.39 5.26
CA LYS A 9 -12.81 19.35 4.22
C LYS A 9 -12.37 19.92 2.87
N VAL A 10 -12.90 21.07 2.49
CA VAL A 10 -12.55 21.77 1.24
C VAL A 10 -11.08 22.23 1.26
N THR A 11 -10.65 22.84 2.37
CA THR A 11 -9.26 23.26 2.53
C THR A 11 -8.30 22.07 2.46
N ALA A 12 -8.63 20.95 3.12
CA ALA A 12 -7.81 19.75 3.07
C ALA A 12 -7.74 19.12 1.65
N MET A 13 -8.84 19.19 0.88
CA MET A 13 -8.86 18.75 -0.52
C MET A 13 -7.95 19.63 -1.38
N ASN A 14 -8.06 20.96 -1.27
CA ASN A 14 -7.21 21.88 -2.03
C ASN A 14 -5.72 21.66 -1.73
N TYR A 15 -5.35 21.44 -0.45
CA TYR A 15 -3.95 21.13 -0.11
C TYR A 15 -3.48 19.81 -0.75
N ARG A 16 -4.31 18.77 -0.77
CA ARG A 16 -3.98 17.51 -1.44
C ARG A 16 -3.76 17.71 -2.93
N ASP A 17 -4.65 18.43 -3.60
CA ASP A 17 -4.55 18.71 -5.03
C ASP A 17 -3.26 19.47 -5.35
N TRP A 18 -2.89 20.46 -4.54
CA TRP A 18 -1.62 21.17 -4.68
C TRP A 18 -0.40 20.26 -4.46
N LEU A 19 -0.42 19.43 -3.41
CA LEU A 19 0.67 18.50 -3.12
C LEU A 19 0.81 17.44 -4.23
N THR A 20 -0.30 17.00 -4.82
CA THR A 20 -0.29 16.11 -5.98
C THR A 20 0.28 16.80 -7.22
N SER A 21 -0.13 18.05 -7.48
CA SER A 21 0.41 18.86 -8.58
C SER A 21 1.91 19.10 -8.47
N LEU A 22 2.42 19.17 -7.25
CA LEU A 22 3.84 19.32 -6.94
C LEU A 22 4.62 18.01 -6.89
N TRP A 23 3.98 16.88 -7.21
CA TRP A 23 4.56 15.53 -7.12
C TRP A 23 5.07 15.15 -5.73
N LEU A 24 4.47 15.70 -4.68
CA LEU A 24 4.74 15.35 -3.29
C LEU A 24 3.82 14.24 -2.80
N LEU A 25 2.59 14.19 -3.33
CA LEU A 25 1.66 13.08 -3.18
C LEU A 25 1.51 12.35 -4.51
N ASP A 26 1.46 11.03 -4.43
CA ASP A 26 1.24 10.12 -5.54
C ASP A 26 0.07 9.20 -5.21
N PRO A 27 -1.18 9.64 -5.46
CA PRO A 27 -2.36 8.88 -5.07
C PRO A 27 -2.46 7.57 -5.85
N VAL A 28 -2.89 6.52 -5.16
CA VAL A 28 -3.19 5.21 -5.75
C VAL A 28 -4.70 5.13 -5.97
N ALA A 29 -5.10 4.92 -7.22
CA ALA A 29 -6.50 4.82 -7.61
C ALA A 29 -7.17 3.56 -7.02
N PRO A 30 -8.48 3.58 -6.76
CA PRO A 30 -9.20 2.38 -6.35
C PRO A 30 -9.31 1.39 -7.51
N TRP A 31 -9.16 0.10 -7.23
CA TRP A 31 -9.41 -0.97 -8.18
C TRP A 31 -10.93 -1.20 -8.31
N LEU A 32 -11.47 -1.01 -9.50
CA LEU A 32 -12.89 -1.13 -9.80
C LEU A 32 -13.10 -2.11 -10.98
N PRO A 33 -12.93 -3.42 -10.74
CA PRO A 33 -12.97 -4.41 -11.80
C PRO A 33 -14.37 -4.53 -12.42
N VAL A 34 -14.44 -4.45 -13.73
CA VAL A 34 -15.70 -4.60 -14.49
C VAL A 34 -16.06 -6.09 -14.57
N GLY A 35 -17.36 -6.41 -14.44
CA GLY A 35 -17.87 -7.76 -14.66
C GLY A 35 -17.63 -8.78 -13.54
N THR A 36 -17.13 -8.36 -12.39
CA THR A 36 -16.82 -9.28 -11.27
C THR A 36 -17.93 -9.44 -10.23
N GLY A 37 -19.03 -8.70 -10.35
CA GLY A 37 -20.09 -8.68 -9.34
C GLY A 37 -19.73 -7.98 -8.03
N MET A 38 -18.52 -7.45 -7.88
CA MET A 38 -18.08 -6.69 -6.71
C MET A 38 -18.70 -5.30 -6.72
N SER A 39 -19.84 -5.14 -6.04
CA SER A 39 -20.62 -3.88 -6.07
C SER A 39 -20.32 -2.93 -4.90
N ASN A 40 -19.67 -3.40 -3.86
CA ASN A 40 -19.50 -2.65 -2.60
C ASN A 40 -18.04 -2.22 -2.38
N LEU A 41 -17.43 -1.59 -3.40
CA LEU A 41 -16.05 -1.10 -3.36
C LEU A 41 -15.99 0.37 -2.98
N GLY A 42 -14.99 0.74 -2.19
CA GLY A 42 -14.64 2.13 -1.92
C GLY A 42 -14.07 2.80 -3.17
N ARG A 43 -14.48 4.04 -3.42
CA ARG A 43 -14.06 4.81 -4.61
C ARG A 43 -13.02 5.89 -4.30
N GLY A 44 -12.60 6.00 -3.04
CA GLY A 44 -11.60 6.98 -2.65
C GLY A 44 -10.19 6.52 -2.99
N GLU A 45 -9.35 7.44 -3.42
CA GLU A 45 -7.93 7.20 -3.62
C GLU A 45 -7.20 6.97 -2.29
N LYS A 46 -6.17 6.14 -2.29
CA LYS A 46 -5.24 5.98 -1.18
C LYS A 46 -4.08 6.96 -1.40
N HIS A 47 -3.90 7.88 -0.46
CA HIS A 47 -2.86 8.90 -0.59
C HIS A 47 -1.52 8.33 -0.11
N GLN A 48 -0.57 8.28 -1.02
CA GLN A 48 0.81 7.89 -0.74
C GLN A 48 1.74 9.08 -0.96
N LEU A 49 2.90 9.06 -0.30
CA LEU A 49 3.96 10.02 -0.56
C LEU A 49 4.72 9.58 -1.81
N ALA A 50 5.06 10.51 -2.68
CA ALA A 50 5.87 10.21 -3.85
C ALA A 50 7.29 9.75 -3.46
N ASP A 51 7.83 10.29 -2.35
CA ASP A 51 9.09 9.86 -1.77
C ASP A 51 8.95 9.76 -0.22
N PRO A 52 8.97 8.56 0.37
CA PRO A 52 8.89 8.39 1.82
C PRO A 52 10.09 9.00 2.57
N ALA A 53 11.26 9.15 1.95
CA ALA A 53 12.42 9.78 2.58
C ALA A 53 12.17 11.28 2.81
N LEU A 54 11.41 11.95 1.94
CA LEU A 54 11.02 13.34 2.11
C LEU A 54 10.20 13.52 3.39
N ALA A 55 9.22 12.63 3.64
CA ALA A 55 8.43 12.67 4.87
C ALA A 55 9.29 12.51 6.12
N ALA A 56 10.20 11.55 6.14
CA ALA A 56 11.12 11.33 7.25
C ALA A 56 11.98 12.58 7.52
N ARG A 57 12.45 13.25 6.47
CA ARG A 57 13.23 14.49 6.58
C ARG A 57 12.41 15.67 7.09
N LEU A 58 11.20 15.88 6.58
CA LEU A 58 10.30 16.94 7.04
C LEU A 58 9.89 16.75 8.50
N LEU A 59 9.66 15.53 8.92
CA LEU A 59 9.36 15.18 10.31
C LEU A 59 10.60 15.19 11.23
N ARG A 60 11.79 15.47 10.66
CA ARG A 60 13.09 15.45 11.38
C ARG A 60 13.37 14.12 12.09
N VAL A 61 12.87 13.02 11.55
CA VAL A 61 13.07 11.69 12.12
C VAL A 61 14.43 11.15 11.69
N LYS A 62 15.21 10.68 12.66
CA LYS A 62 16.50 10.03 12.40
C LYS A 62 16.29 8.54 12.16
N THR A 63 17.13 7.94 11.32
CA THR A 63 17.13 6.50 11.08
C THR A 63 17.25 5.69 12.39
N SER A 64 18.09 6.17 13.33
CA SER A 64 18.23 5.54 14.64
C SER A 64 16.94 5.50 15.44
N ASP A 65 16.09 6.52 15.32
CA ASP A 65 14.83 6.63 16.07
C ASP A 65 13.76 5.72 15.46
N LEU A 66 13.75 5.61 14.13
CA LEU A 66 12.91 4.67 13.40
C LEU A 66 13.22 3.21 13.75
N LEU A 67 14.52 2.85 13.75
CA LEU A 67 14.96 1.49 14.04
C LEU A 67 14.76 1.08 15.50
N ARG A 68 14.83 2.02 16.45
CA ARG A 68 14.60 1.75 17.86
C ARG A 68 13.14 1.81 18.28
N GLY A 69 12.26 2.32 17.42
CA GLY A 69 10.86 2.55 17.77
C GLY A 69 10.67 3.62 18.85
N GLU A 70 11.71 4.42 19.14
CA GLU A 70 11.79 5.41 20.22
C GLU A 70 11.27 6.79 19.83
N LEU A 71 10.45 6.90 18.79
CA LEU A 71 9.85 8.19 18.45
C LEU A 71 8.94 8.64 19.59
N ALA A 72 9.28 9.78 20.18
CA ALA A 72 8.55 10.41 21.29
C ALA A 72 7.12 10.89 20.91
N ALA A 73 6.61 10.48 19.77
CA ALA A 73 5.27 10.81 19.29
C ALA A 73 4.30 9.63 19.52
N PRO A 74 3.04 9.89 19.89
CA PRO A 74 2.03 8.85 20.14
C PRO A 74 1.76 7.91 18.96
N HIS A 75 2.37 8.16 17.78
CA HIS A 75 2.14 7.46 16.52
C HIS A 75 3.40 6.78 15.95
N ALA A 76 4.45 6.64 16.74
CA ALA A 76 5.78 6.18 16.29
C ALA A 76 5.75 4.78 15.63
N GLY A 77 4.99 3.83 16.16
CA GLY A 77 4.85 2.49 15.59
C GLY A 77 4.14 2.48 14.25
N GLY A 78 3.23 3.44 14.00
CA GLY A 78 2.52 3.59 12.75
C GLY A 78 3.35 4.26 11.65
N LEU A 79 4.28 5.17 12.01
CA LEU A 79 5.05 5.92 11.03
C LEU A 79 6.00 5.04 10.20
N LEU A 80 6.74 4.14 10.85
CA LEU A 80 7.65 3.25 10.11
C LEU A 80 6.87 2.33 9.16
N GLY A 81 5.71 1.81 9.60
CA GLY A 81 4.81 1.03 8.76
C GLY A 81 4.32 1.83 7.55
N ALA A 82 3.88 3.08 7.77
CA ALA A 82 3.42 3.96 6.69
C ALA A 82 4.55 4.33 5.70
N LEU A 83 5.77 4.57 6.19
CA LEU A 83 6.94 4.83 5.34
C LEU A 83 7.33 3.58 4.54
N PHE A 84 7.26 2.40 5.15
CA PHE A 84 7.54 1.14 4.46
C PHE A 84 6.48 0.85 3.39
N GLU A 85 5.22 1.08 3.67
CA GLU A 85 4.13 0.94 2.70
C GLU A 85 4.29 1.91 1.53
N SER A 86 4.65 3.19 1.78
CA SER A 86 4.93 4.16 0.73
C SER A 86 6.13 3.75 -0.12
N LEU A 87 7.20 3.21 0.48
CA LEU A 87 8.37 2.70 -0.24
C LEU A 87 8.00 1.50 -1.11
N ALA A 88 7.23 0.56 -0.58
CA ALA A 88 6.74 -0.60 -1.33
C ALA A 88 5.86 -0.16 -2.51
N THR A 89 4.96 0.80 -2.29
CA THR A 89 4.10 1.36 -3.33
C THR A 89 4.92 2.00 -4.45
N LEU A 90 5.90 2.85 -4.11
CA LEU A 90 6.80 3.47 -5.09
C LEU A 90 7.55 2.41 -5.91
N THR A 91 8.15 1.41 -5.25
CA THR A 91 8.89 0.32 -5.91
C THR A 91 7.99 -0.46 -6.86
N VAL A 92 6.81 -0.88 -6.41
CA VAL A 92 5.84 -1.62 -7.24
C VAL A 92 5.36 -0.79 -8.43
N ARG A 93 5.12 0.51 -8.26
CA ARG A 93 4.69 1.40 -9.36
C ARG A 93 5.76 1.51 -10.44
N VAL A 94 7.02 1.66 -10.06
CA VAL A 94 8.14 1.72 -11.03
C VAL A 94 8.24 0.42 -11.83
N LEU A 95 8.16 -0.73 -11.16
CA LEU A 95 8.22 -2.04 -11.83
C LEU A 95 6.98 -2.30 -12.69
N ALA A 96 5.79 -1.95 -12.21
CA ALA A 96 4.55 -2.07 -12.96
C ALA A 96 4.56 -1.21 -14.22
N GLN A 97 5.06 0.04 -14.14
CA GLN A 97 5.22 0.92 -15.29
C GLN A 97 6.15 0.32 -16.35
N ALA A 98 7.26 -0.29 -15.93
CA ALA A 98 8.17 -0.97 -16.84
C ALA A 98 7.53 -2.20 -17.51
N ALA A 99 6.55 -2.83 -16.85
CA ALA A 99 5.79 -3.96 -17.36
C ALA A 99 4.48 -3.57 -18.05
N GLU A 100 4.25 -2.27 -18.30
CA GLU A 100 3.00 -1.71 -18.87
C GLU A 100 1.73 -2.13 -18.09
N ALA A 101 1.87 -2.36 -16.77
CA ALA A 101 0.78 -2.70 -15.88
C ALA A 101 0.30 -1.49 -15.07
N THR A 102 -0.92 -1.54 -14.58
CA THR A 102 -1.51 -0.50 -13.73
C THR A 102 -1.47 -0.90 -12.27
N VAL A 103 -1.28 0.09 -11.38
CA VAL A 103 -1.30 -0.12 -9.93
C VAL A 103 -2.50 0.60 -9.33
N SER A 104 -3.26 -0.12 -8.55
CA SER A 104 -4.42 0.36 -7.81
C SER A 104 -4.46 -0.27 -6.42
N HIS A 105 -5.43 0.10 -5.59
CA HIS A 105 -5.69 -0.52 -4.29
C HIS A 105 -7.13 -1.01 -4.21
N LEU A 106 -7.42 -1.96 -3.32
CA LEU A 106 -8.79 -2.39 -3.07
C LEU A 106 -9.19 -2.07 -1.64
N ARG A 107 -10.37 -1.49 -1.49
CA ARG A 107 -11.05 -1.33 -0.21
C ARG A 107 -12.54 -1.52 -0.40
N THR A 108 -13.18 -2.33 0.45
CA THR A 108 -14.64 -2.39 0.49
C THR A 108 -15.20 -1.13 1.15
N ALA A 109 -16.43 -0.71 0.77
CA ALA A 109 -17.03 0.55 1.23
C ALA A 109 -17.17 0.65 2.77
N ARG A 110 -17.23 -0.47 3.46
CA ARG A 110 -17.28 -0.53 4.94
C ARG A 110 -15.92 -0.87 5.57
N GLY A 111 -14.83 -0.92 4.79
CA GLY A 111 -13.50 -1.23 5.29
C GLY A 111 -13.32 -2.66 5.82
N GLN A 112 -14.23 -3.59 5.48
CA GLN A 112 -14.15 -4.99 5.92
C GLN A 112 -12.98 -5.73 5.29
N HIS A 113 -12.68 -5.41 4.03
CA HIS A 113 -11.54 -5.95 3.29
C HIS A 113 -10.77 -4.81 2.65
N GLU A 114 -9.47 -4.90 2.71
CA GLU A 114 -8.52 -3.99 2.09
C GLU A 114 -7.35 -4.79 1.55
N VAL A 115 -6.91 -4.47 0.33
CA VAL A 115 -5.67 -4.99 -0.26
C VAL A 115 -4.85 -3.79 -0.67
N ASP A 116 -3.61 -3.74 -0.21
CA ASP A 116 -2.76 -2.55 -0.32
C ASP A 116 -2.47 -2.19 -1.77
N LEU A 117 -2.11 -3.18 -2.60
CA LEU A 117 -1.80 -2.97 -4.01
C LEU A 117 -2.40 -4.08 -4.88
N ILE A 118 -2.95 -3.68 -6.02
CA ILE A 118 -3.38 -4.54 -7.10
C ILE A 118 -2.61 -4.12 -8.35
N VAL A 119 -1.79 -4.99 -8.88
CA VAL A 119 -1.07 -4.80 -10.14
C VAL A 119 -1.83 -5.54 -11.23
N GLU A 120 -2.46 -4.82 -12.14
CA GLU A 120 -3.27 -5.38 -13.22
C GLU A 120 -2.53 -5.29 -14.54
N GLY A 121 -2.33 -6.45 -15.16
CA GLY A 121 -1.71 -6.58 -16.48
C GLY A 121 -2.70 -6.31 -17.61
N TYR A 122 -2.21 -6.28 -18.82
CA TYR A 122 -2.97 -6.00 -20.04
C TYR A 122 -4.07 -7.05 -20.32
N ASP A 123 -3.88 -8.27 -19.85
CA ASP A 123 -4.83 -9.39 -19.94
C ASP A 123 -5.96 -9.31 -18.89
N GLY A 124 -5.93 -8.28 -18.03
CA GLY A 124 -6.88 -8.08 -16.96
C GLY A 124 -6.66 -8.99 -15.75
N ARG A 125 -5.59 -9.79 -15.72
CA ARG A 125 -5.21 -10.57 -14.53
C ARG A 125 -4.39 -9.72 -13.59
N CYS A 126 -4.48 -10.03 -12.31
CA CYS A 126 -3.91 -9.19 -11.25
C CYS A 126 -2.97 -9.99 -10.35
N VAL A 127 -1.89 -9.35 -9.94
CA VAL A 127 -1.14 -9.72 -8.74
C VAL A 127 -1.63 -8.85 -7.60
N ALA A 128 -2.19 -9.47 -6.56
CA ALA A 128 -2.65 -8.76 -5.37
C ALA A 128 -1.58 -8.81 -4.28
N MET A 129 -1.29 -7.66 -3.67
CA MET A 129 -0.20 -7.52 -2.72
C MET A 129 -0.64 -6.88 -1.41
N GLU A 130 -0.17 -7.44 -0.29
CA GLU A 130 -0.18 -6.83 1.05
C GLU A 130 1.23 -6.39 1.41
N VAL A 131 1.35 -5.32 2.18
CA VAL A 131 2.63 -4.79 2.68
C VAL A 131 2.66 -4.90 4.20
N LYS A 132 3.63 -5.62 4.73
CA LYS A 132 3.75 -5.82 6.18
C LYS A 132 5.18 -5.59 6.67
N LEU A 133 5.30 -4.70 7.65
CA LEU A 133 6.57 -4.43 8.33
C LEU A 133 6.89 -5.59 9.29
N THR A 134 7.15 -6.76 8.74
CA THR A 134 7.51 -7.97 9.47
C THR A 134 8.41 -8.86 8.62
N ALA A 135 9.26 -9.65 9.26
CA ALA A 135 10.04 -10.70 8.57
C ALA A 135 9.26 -12.02 8.43
N ALA A 136 8.26 -12.25 9.29
CA ALA A 136 7.50 -13.50 9.34
C ALA A 136 5.99 -13.22 9.39
N PRO A 137 5.31 -13.14 8.25
CA PRO A 137 3.88 -12.87 8.19
C PRO A 137 3.06 -14.05 8.75
N LYS A 138 1.97 -13.72 9.45
CA LYS A 138 1.01 -14.65 10.04
C LYS A 138 -0.18 -14.91 9.11
N ASP A 139 -1.04 -15.84 9.49
CA ASP A 139 -2.24 -16.18 8.71
C ASP A 139 -3.24 -15.02 8.60
N ASP A 140 -3.31 -14.18 9.62
CA ASP A 140 -4.16 -12.99 9.61
C ASP A 140 -3.68 -11.93 8.60
N ASP A 141 -2.37 -11.85 8.38
CA ASP A 141 -1.76 -10.89 7.44
C ASP A 141 -2.13 -11.17 5.97
N VAL A 142 -2.55 -12.40 5.65
CA VAL A 142 -2.89 -12.81 4.28
C VAL A 142 -4.39 -13.05 4.07
N ARG A 143 -5.23 -12.78 5.09
CA ARG A 143 -6.68 -13.06 5.05
C ARG A 143 -7.39 -12.33 3.91
N HIS A 144 -7.03 -11.08 3.64
CA HIS A 144 -7.66 -10.27 2.60
C HIS A 144 -7.24 -10.70 1.19
N LEU A 145 -6.00 -11.14 1.03
CA LEU A 145 -5.51 -11.74 -0.21
C LEU A 145 -6.26 -13.02 -0.55
N ARG A 146 -6.44 -13.92 0.44
CA ARG A 146 -7.21 -15.15 0.26
C ARG A 146 -8.66 -14.87 -0.07
N TRP A 147 -9.30 -13.96 0.69
CA TRP A 147 -10.65 -13.52 0.41
C TRP A 147 -10.80 -13.00 -1.04
N LEU A 148 -9.85 -12.20 -1.51
CA LEU A 148 -9.90 -11.66 -2.87
C LEU A 148 -9.79 -12.78 -3.92
N ARG A 149 -8.87 -13.72 -3.75
CA ARG A 149 -8.75 -14.89 -4.63
C ARG A 149 -10.05 -15.69 -4.69
N ASP A 150 -10.68 -15.93 -3.53
CA ASP A 150 -11.89 -16.72 -3.45
C ASP A 150 -13.10 -15.96 -4.04
N THR A 151 -13.06 -14.64 -4.07
CA THR A 151 -14.11 -13.77 -4.63
C THR A 151 -14.01 -13.63 -6.16
N VAL A 152 -12.81 -13.51 -6.71
CA VAL A 152 -12.55 -13.27 -8.13
C VAL A 152 -11.41 -14.14 -8.67
N PRO A 153 -11.53 -15.49 -8.58
CA PRO A 153 -10.42 -16.43 -8.86
C PRO A 153 -9.84 -16.26 -10.27
N ASP A 154 -10.70 -16.00 -11.26
CA ASP A 154 -10.29 -15.87 -12.66
C ASP A 154 -9.44 -14.62 -12.95
N ARG A 155 -9.49 -13.63 -12.05
CA ARG A 155 -8.73 -12.39 -12.17
C ARG A 155 -7.36 -12.46 -11.47
N ILE A 156 -7.17 -13.39 -10.54
CA ILE A 156 -5.94 -13.44 -9.74
C ILE A 156 -4.88 -14.30 -10.42
N ALA A 157 -3.77 -13.66 -10.78
CA ALA A 157 -2.58 -14.32 -11.28
C ALA A 157 -1.72 -14.85 -10.14
N ASP A 158 -1.51 -14.04 -9.09
CA ASP A 158 -0.76 -14.44 -7.89
C ASP A 158 -1.15 -13.57 -6.68
N LEU A 159 -0.81 -14.06 -5.48
CA LEU A 159 -0.96 -13.38 -4.21
C LEU A 159 0.41 -13.21 -3.57
N VAL A 160 0.76 -12.00 -3.18
CA VAL A 160 2.07 -11.66 -2.64
C VAL A 160 1.93 -10.88 -1.33
N ILE A 161 2.77 -11.18 -0.35
CA ILE A 161 2.98 -10.32 0.80
C ILE A 161 4.41 -9.79 0.77
N LEU A 162 4.55 -8.46 0.71
CA LEU A 162 5.83 -7.77 0.75
C LEU A 162 6.26 -7.57 2.20
N THR A 163 7.50 -7.94 2.51
CA THR A 163 7.99 -8.02 3.88
C THR A 163 9.37 -7.40 4.04
N THR A 164 9.86 -7.34 5.28
CA THR A 164 11.23 -6.96 5.64
C THR A 164 12.14 -8.16 5.86
N GLY A 165 11.72 -9.37 5.50
CA GLY A 165 12.50 -10.58 5.64
C GLY A 165 13.73 -10.63 4.72
N GLU A 166 14.47 -11.73 4.76
CA GLU A 166 15.68 -11.94 3.95
C GLU A 166 15.49 -12.95 2.82
N ARG A 167 14.44 -13.75 2.88
CA ARG A 167 14.22 -14.88 1.96
C ARG A 167 12.82 -14.84 1.38
N ALA A 168 12.74 -15.06 0.06
CA ALA A 168 11.46 -15.28 -0.60
C ALA A 168 11.07 -16.77 -0.48
N TYR A 169 9.81 -17.03 -0.22
CA TYR A 169 9.25 -18.39 -0.17
C TYR A 169 7.74 -18.36 -0.48
N ARG A 170 7.17 -19.55 -0.73
CA ARG A 170 5.73 -19.69 -0.89
C ARG A 170 5.15 -20.43 0.30
N ARG A 171 4.10 -19.86 0.87
CA ARG A 171 3.34 -20.46 1.98
C ARG A 171 2.51 -21.64 1.48
N GLN A 172 2.05 -22.49 2.42
CA GLN A 172 1.19 -23.65 2.10
C GLN A 172 -0.15 -23.24 1.49
N ASP A 173 -0.68 -22.04 1.83
CA ASP A 173 -1.90 -21.47 1.25
C ASP A 173 -1.70 -20.86 -0.14
N GLY A 174 -0.48 -20.96 -0.70
CA GLY A 174 -0.13 -20.48 -2.03
C GLY A 174 0.29 -19.02 -2.09
N VAL A 175 0.24 -18.25 -0.98
CA VAL A 175 0.70 -16.85 -0.97
C VAL A 175 2.21 -16.79 -1.00
N ALA A 176 2.78 -16.00 -1.91
CA ALA A 176 4.21 -15.73 -1.98
C ALA A 176 4.60 -14.71 -0.90
N VAL A 177 5.65 -14.99 -0.15
CA VAL A 177 6.29 -14.04 0.77
C VAL A 177 7.55 -13.54 0.10
N VAL A 178 7.61 -12.24 -0.16
CA VAL A 178 8.72 -11.63 -0.89
C VAL A 178 9.27 -10.46 -0.10
N PRO A 179 10.53 -10.48 0.31
CA PRO A 179 11.21 -9.31 0.84
C PRO A 179 11.22 -8.17 -0.17
N LEU A 180 10.87 -6.95 0.26
CA LEU A 180 10.87 -5.80 -0.64
C LEU A 180 12.23 -5.58 -1.32
N GLY A 181 13.33 -5.84 -0.61
CA GLY A 181 14.69 -5.74 -1.14
C GLY A 181 15.06 -6.78 -2.22
N LEU A 182 14.24 -7.80 -2.43
CA LEU A 182 14.40 -8.79 -3.49
C LEU A 182 13.46 -8.55 -4.69
N LEU A 183 12.61 -7.53 -4.60
CA LEU A 183 11.75 -7.13 -5.70
C LEU A 183 12.58 -6.32 -6.71
N GLY A 184 12.71 -6.82 -7.90
CA GLY A 184 13.51 -6.21 -8.95
C GLY A 184 12.95 -6.50 -10.35
N PRO A 185 13.53 -5.88 -11.39
CA PRO A 185 13.17 -6.14 -12.78
C PRO A 185 13.55 -7.56 -13.22
#